data_1f8844611668e73d7000f2856a51e4fe
#
_entry.id   1f8844611668e73d7000f2856a51e4fe
#
_cell.length_a   1.000
_cell.length_b   1.000
_cell.length_c   1.000
_cell.angle_alpha   90.00
_cell.angle_beta   90.00
_cell.angle_gamma   90.00
#
_symmetry.space_group_name_H-M   'P 1'
#
loop_
_entity.id
_entity.type
_entity.pdbx_description
1 polymer ?
#
loop_
_entity_poly.entity_id
_entity_poly.type
_entity_poly.pdbx_seq_one_letter_code
_entity_poly.pdbx_strand_id
1 'polypeptide(L)'
;MISNISPESADGGLTLDEAIINRLPAVRAATRAELYRRLLRGRAFLEANYARDADLNATARVACLSPFHFLRLFKVAFGRTPHQYLTDLRLAVARKRLVETAQSVGEIGLSLGFENVNSFGRLFRRHQGITPQNFRRLSAVS
;
A
#
# COMPACT_ATOMS: atom_id res chain seq x y z
N MET A 1 -17.29 -6.67 -7.05
CA MET A 1 -17.93 -5.91 -6.84
C MET A 1 -18.15 -5.42 -5.50
N ILE A 2 -18.59 -4.40 -5.33
CA ILE A 2 -18.64 -3.86 -4.12
C ILE A 2 -19.85 -4.02 -3.47
N SER A 3 -20.40 -4.93 -3.75
CA SER A 3 -21.57 -5.20 -3.24
C SER A 3 -21.69 -5.36 -1.86
N ASN A 4 -20.68 -5.27 -1.17
CA ASN A 4 -20.80 -5.56 0.15
C ASN A 4 -21.02 -4.46 1.00
N ILE A 5 -21.66 -3.49 0.59
CA ILE A 5 -22.02 -2.48 1.45
C ILE A 5 -22.88 -3.04 2.46
N SER A 6 -22.36 -3.04 3.61
CA SER A 6 -23.00 -3.66 4.62
C SER A 6 -24.20 -2.90 5.09
N PRO A 7 -25.22 -3.48 5.38
CA PRO A 7 -26.43 -2.81 5.79
C PRO A 7 -26.35 -2.19 7.16
N GLU A 8 -25.26 -2.33 7.80
CA GLU A 8 -25.23 -1.81 9.05
C GLU A 8 -25.15 -0.37 9.13
N SER A 9 -24.96 0.31 8.08
CA SER A 9 -25.00 1.73 8.18
C SER A 9 -26.43 2.17 8.45
N ALA A 10 -27.22 1.29 8.91
CA ALA A 10 -28.58 1.63 9.21
C ALA A 10 -28.70 2.70 10.28
N ASP A 11 -27.68 2.92 11.05
CA ASP A 11 -27.75 3.99 12.03
C ASP A 11 -27.34 5.33 11.43
N GLY A 12 -27.19 5.42 10.13
CA GLY A 12 -26.89 6.69 9.50
C GLY A 12 -25.42 6.95 9.31
N GLY A 13 -24.56 6.06 9.73
CA GLY A 13 -23.14 6.22 9.54
C GLY A 13 -22.74 5.86 8.11
N LEU A 14 -21.67 6.51 7.62
CA LEU A 14 -21.14 6.18 6.31
C LEU A 14 -20.23 4.96 6.41
N THR A 15 -20.25 4.14 5.37
CA THR A 15 -19.25 3.07 5.29
C THR A 15 -17.88 3.69 5.05
N LEU A 16 -16.82 2.91 5.25
CA LEU A 16 -15.47 3.38 4.99
C LEU A 16 -15.33 3.80 3.52
N ASP A 17 -15.86 3.02 2.60
CA ASP A 17 -15.78 3.34 1.18
C ASP A 17 -16.53 4.63 0.86
N GLU A 18 -17.70 4.82 1.42
CA GLU A 18 -18.44 6.05 1.20
C GLU A 18 -17.69 7.25 1.76
N ALA A 19 -17.07 7.10 2.92
CA ALA A 19 -16.29 8.19 3.51
C ALA A 19 -15.10 8.54 2.62
N ILE A 20 -14.45 7.56 2.02
CA ILE A 20 -13.33 7.80 1.13
C ILE A 20 -13.80 8.48 -0.14
N ILE A 21 -14.86 7.97 -0.75
CA ILE A 21 -15.42 8.54 -1.97
C ILE A 21 -15.78 10.01 -1.76
N ASN A 22 -16.36 10.33 -0.63
CA ASN A 22 -16.77 11.69 -0.35
C ASN A 22 -15.62 12.67 -0.17
N ARG A 23 -14.43 12.18 0.09
CA ARG A 23 -13.26 13.05 0.18
C ARG A 23 -12.69 13.44 -1.17
N LEU A 24 -13.07 12.74 -2.23
CA LEU A 24 -12.51 13.03 -3.55
C LEU A 24 -13.09 14.33 -4.12
N PRO A 25 -12.24 15.14 -4.75
CA PRO A 25 -12.64 16.46 -5.22
C PRO A 25 -13.41 16.41 -6.54
N ALA A 26 -14.53 15.77 -6.57
CA ALA A 26 -15.35 15.73 -7.75
C ALA A 26 -16.74 16.21 -7.40
N VAL A 27 -17.38 16.89 -8.34
CA VAL A 27 -18.66 17.53 -8.08
C VAL A 27 -19.78 16.52 -7.95
N ARG A 28 -19.78 15.48 -8.76
CA ARG A 28 -20.86 14.49 -8.76
C ARG A 28 -20.44 13.24 -8.01
N ALA A 29 -21.37 12.68 -7.25
CA ALA A 29 -21.11 11.45 -6.52
C ALA A 29 -20.74 10.30 -7.46
N ALA A 30 -21.39 10.20 -8.63
CA ALA A 30 -21.07 9.15 -9.58
C ALA A 30 -19.65 9.30 -10.13
N THR A 31 -19.18 10.53 -10.35
CA THR A 31 -17.82 10.79 -10.78
C THR A 31 -16.83 10.43 -9.68
N ARG A 32 -17.14 10.76 -8.45
CA ARG A 32 -16.28 10.41 -7.32
C ARG A 32 -16.16 8.90 -7.17
N ALA A 33 -17.28 8.19 -7.34
CA ALA A 33 -17.28 6.74 -7.25
C ALA A 33 -16.43 6.11 -8.37
N GLU A 34 -16.50 6.68 -9.56
CA GLU A 34 -15.69 6.18 -10.66
C GLU A 34 -14.20 6.45 -10.42
N LEU A 35 -13.86 7.62 -9.91
CA LEU A 35 -12.48 7.92 -9.56
C LEU A 35 -11.97 6.95 -8.50
N TYR A 36 -12.80 6.64 -7.53
CA TYR A 36 -12.39 5.69 -6.49
C TYR A 36 -12.13 4.31 -7.09
N ARG A 37 -12.97 3.86 -8.00
CA ARG A 37 -12.75 2.56 -8.67
C ARG A 37 -11.43 2.56 -9.43
N ARG A 38 -11.08 3.67 -10.10
CA ARG A 38 -9.80 3.79 -10.79
C ARG A 38 -8.63 3.75 -9.82
N LEU A 39 -8.76 4.43 -8.70
CA LEU A 39 -7.72 4.42 -7.67
C LEU A 39 -7.55 3.03 -7.07
N LEU A 40 -8.64 2.29 -6.89
CA LEU A 40 -8.57 0.91 -6.41
C LEU A 40 -7.82 0.01 -7.39
N ARG A 41 -8.02 0.23 -8.70
CA ARG A 41 -7.27 -0.54 -9.70
C ARG A 41 -5.77 -0.22 -9.62
N GLY A 42 -5.42 1.03 -9.44
CA GLY A 42 -4.02 1.41 -9.27
C GLY A 42 -3.43 0.81 -8.01
N ARG A 43 -4.17 0.81 -6.92
CA ARG A 43 -3.71 0.21 -5.67
C ARG A 43 -3.51 -1.30 -5.83
N ALA A 44 -4.44 -1.97 -6.51
CA ALA A 44 -4.30 -3.40 -6.75
C ALA A 44 -3.06 -3.71 -7.61
N PHE A 45 -2.75 -2.83 -8.56
CA PHE A 45 -1.54 -2.99 -9.37
C PHE A 45 -0.29 -2.86 -8.49
N LEU A 46 -0.26 -1.92 -7.57
CA LEU A 46 0.85 -1.78 -6.62
C LEU A 46 0.99 -3.04 -5.77
N GLU A 47 -0.13 -3.56 -5.29
CA GLU A 47 -0.13 -4.76 -4.46
C GLU A 47 0.37 -5.99 -5.22
N ALA A 48 0.05 -6.07 -6.49
CA ALA A 48 0.49 -7.19 -7.30
C ALA A 48 1.96 -7.08 -7.73
N ASN A 49 2.53 -5.87 -7.66
CA ASN A 49 3.87 -5.62 -8.16
C ASN A 49 4.82 -5.03 -7.12
N TYR A 50 4.57 -5.27 -5.84
CA TYR A 50 5.35 -4.62 -4.79
C TYR A 50 6.83 -4.98 -4.82
N ALA A 51 7.17 -6.12 -5.37
CA ALA A 51 8.56 -6.60 -5.41
C ALA A 51 9.34 -6.05 -6.60
N ARG A 52 8.73 -5.20 -7.40
CA ARG A 52 9.38 -4.59 -8.54
C ARG A 52 9.40 -3.09 -8.37
N ASP A 53 10.18 -2.41 -9.21
CA ASP A 53 10.13 -0.97 -9.22
C ASP A 53 8.75 -0.57 -9.69
N ALA A 54 8.00 0.04 -8.82
CA ALA A 54 6.67 0.48 -9.16
C ALA A 54 6.80 1.72 -10.02
N ASP A 55 6.61 1.57 -11.30
CA ASP A 55 6.60 2.69 -12.22
C ASP A 55 5.31 3.46 -11.99
N LEU A 56 5.43 4.69 -11.53
CA LEU A 56 4.28 5.54 -11.28
C LEU A 56 3.47 5.74 -12.56
N ASN A 57 4.14 5.87 -13.70
CA ASN A 57 3.44 6.05 -14.97
C ASN A 57 2.60 4.82 -15.32
N ALA A 58 3.16 3.63 -15.13
CA ALA A 58 2.42 2.40 -15.42
C ALA A 58 1.22 2.25 -14.47
N THR A 59 1.42 2.56 -13.19
CA THR A 59 0.35 2.48 -12.20
C THR A 59 -0.77 3.46 -12.54
N ALA A 60 -0.42 4.68 -12.90
CA ALA A 60 -1.40 5.69 -13.27
C ALA A 60 -2.18 5.27 -14.52
N ARG A 61 -1.52 4.64 -15.49
CA ARG A 61 -2.20 4.14 -16.69
C ARG A 61 -3.24 3.08 -16.34
N VAL A 62 -2.91 2.19 -15.42
CA VAL A 62 -3.86 1.18 -14.97
C VAL A 62 -5.09 1.84 -14.34
N ALA A 63 -4.87 2.95 -13.65
CA ALA A 63 -5.94 3.71 -13.03
C ALA A 63 -6.67 4.63 -14.02
N CYS A 64 -6.20 4.71 -15.27
CA CYS A 64 -6.73 5.61 -16.28
C CYS A 64 -6.68 7.06 -15.83
N LEU A 65 -5.59 7.45 -15.19
CA LEU A 65 -5.35 8.81 -14.71
C LEU A 65 -3.96 9.26 -15.13
N SER A 66 -3.76 10.56 -15.22
CA SER A 66 -2.42 11.08 -15.42
C SER A 66 -1.60 10.81 -14.16
N PRO A 67 -0.27 10.72 -14.26
CA PRO A 67 0.56 10.48 -13.07
C PRO A 67 0.36 11.52 -11.97
N PHE A 68 0.22 12.79 -12.35
CA PHE A 68 0.01 13.86 -11.38
C PHE A 68 -1.33 13.69 -10.65
N HIS A 69 -2.39 13.43 -11.39
CA HIS A 69 -3.71 13.24 -10.80
C HIS A 69 -3.76 11.98 -9.94
N PHE A 70 -3.13 10.91 -10.42
CA PHE A 70 -3.08 9.67 -9.66
C PHE A 70 -2.40 9.88 -8.31
N LEU A 71 -1.24 10.54 -8.33
CA LEU A 71 -0.48 10.80 -7.12
C LEU A 71 -1.32 11.57 -6.10
N ARG A 72 -1.94 12.65 -6.56
CA ARG A 72 -2.70 13.53 -5.69
C ARG A 72 -3.96 12.85 -5.15
N LEU A 73 -4.72 12.22 -6.04
CA LEU A 73 -5.98 11.61 -5.65
C LEU A 73 -5.77 10.36 -4.79
N PHE A 74 -4.70 9.63 -5.06
CA PHE A 74 -4.37 8.46 -4.24
C PHE A 74 -4.13 8.90 -2.79
N LYS A 75 -3.38 9.98 -2.60
CA LYS A 75 -3.12 10.48 -1.26
C LYS A 75 -4.40 10.97 -0.58
N VAL A 76 -5.27 11.63 -1.32
CA VAL A 76 -6.55 12.09 -0.77
C VAL A 76 -7.39 10.89 -0.35
N ALA A 77 -7.45 9.85 -1.17
CA ALA A 77 -8.30 8.70 -0.89
C ALA A 77 -7.75 7.84 0.24
N PHE A 78 -6.45 7.58 0.23
CA PHE A 78 -5.87 6.58 1.13
C PHE A 78 -4.96 7.13 2.21
N GLY A 79 -4.75 8.45 2.23
CA GLY A 79 -3.95 9.08 3.26
C GLY A 79 -2.45 8.91 3.11
N ARG A 80 -2.00 8.24 2.05
CA ARG A 80 -0.60 7.98 1.78
C ARG A 80 -0.34 8.11 0.30
N THR A 81 0.89 8.48 -0.07
CA THR A 81 1.27 8.48 -1.48
C THR A 81 1.43 7.03 -1.95
N PRO A 82 1.38 6.78 -3.26
CA PRO A 82 1.64 5.43 -3.77
C PRO A 82 2.99 4.88 -3.32
N HIS A 83 4.01 5.71 -3.27
CA HIS A 83 5.33 5.27 -2.82
C HIS A 83 5.31 4.85 -1.34
N GLN A 84 4.66 5.63 -0.50
CA GLN A 84 4.53 5.28 0.92
C GLN A 84 3.74 3.99 1.09
N TYR A 85 2.69 3.83 0.30
CA TYR A 85 1.89 2.62 0.33
C TYR A 85 2.73 1.39 -0.06
N LEU A 86 3.53 1.52 -1.11
CA LEU A 86 4.40 0.45 -1.55
C LEU A 86 5.43 0.09 -0.48
N THR A 87 6.02 1.10 0.15
CA THR A 87 6.98 0.88 1.23
C THR A 87 6.33 0.11 2.39
N ASP A 88 5.12 0.48 2.76
CA ASP A 88 4.40 -0.21 3.84
C ASP A 88 4.13 -1.66 3.48
N LEU A 89 3.78 -1.93 2.22
CA LEU A 89 3.56 -3.30 1.76
C LEU A 89 4.85 -4.12 1.86
N ARG A 90 5.95 -3.57 1.39
CA ARG A 90 7.24 -4.27 1.43
C ARG A 90 7.65 -4.58 2.86
N LEU A 91 7.45 -3.63 3.75
CA LEU A 91 7.81 -3.85 5.16
C LEU A 91 6.89 -4.86 5.82
N ALA A 92 5.61 -4.88 5.47
CA ALA A 92 4.69 -5.87 6.02
C ALA A 92 5.10 -7.29 5.61
N VAL A 93 5.46 -7.46 4.33
CA VAL A 93 5.92 -8.76 3.85
C VAL A 93 7.26 -9.12 4.49
N ALA A 94 8.14 -8.13 4.69
CA ALA A 94 9.43 -8.36 5.33
C ALA A 94 9.24 -8.90 6.75
N ARG A 95 8.37 -8.26 7.52
CA ARG A 95 8.11 -8.72 8.90
C ARG A 95 7.62 -10.16 8.92
N LYS A 96 6.73 -10.49 8.01
CA LYS A 96 6.18 -11.84 7.94
C LYS A 96 7.27 -12.85 7.58
N ARG A 97 8.10 -12.55 6.60
CA ARG A 97 9.17 -13.47 6.19
C ARG A 97 10.26 -13.61 7.21
N LEU A 98 10.57 -12.54 7.94
CA LEU A 98 11.57 -12.62 9.01
C LEU A 98 11.13 -13.59 10.10
N VAL A 99 9.84 -13.65 10.37
CA VAL A 99 9.32 -14.53 11.41
C VAL A 99 9.06 -15.95 10.90
N GLU A 100 8.55 -16.05 9.68
CA GLU A 100 8.05 -17.33 9.18
C GLU A 100 9.03 -18.14 8.34
N THR A 101 10.14 -17.56 7.93
CA THR A 101 11.09 -18.27 7.08
C THR A 101 12.49 -18.21 7.64
N ALA A 102 13.36 -19.05 7.10
CA ALA A 102 14.77 -19.05 7.42
C ALA A 102 15.60 -18.28 6.40
N GLN A 103 14.95 -17.54 5.48
CA GLN A 103 15.67 -16.76 4.49
C GLN A 103 16.56 -15.73 5.17
N SER A 104 17.71 -15.46 4.60
CA SER A 104 18.60 -14.44 5.16
C SER A 104 17.97 -13.06 5.00
N VAL A 105 18.39 -12.13 5.82
CA VAL A 105 17.91 -10.74 5.74
C VAL A 105 18.17 -10.17 4.35
N GLY A 106 19.36 -10.49 3.78
CA GLY A 106 19.69 -10.01 2.43
C GLY A 106 18.77 -10.60 1.38
N GLU A 107 18.48 -11.89 1.46
CA GLU A 107 17.57 -12.52 0.52
C GLU A 107 16.18 -11.91 0.58
N ILE A 108 15.71 -11.67 1.80
CA ILE A 108 14.39 -11.06 1.98
C ILE A 108 14.37 -9.68 1.33
N GLY A 109 15.36 -8.84 1.64
CA GLY A 109 15.40 -7.48 1.12
C GLY A 109 15.43 -7.43 -0.40
N LEU A 110 16.27 -8.26 -1.00
CA LEU A 110 16.35 -8.29 -2.46
C LEU A 110 15.06 -8.80 -3.08
N SER A 111 14.43 -9.79 -2.47
CA SER A 111 13.18 -10.34 -3.00
C SER A 111 12.03 -9.36 -2.93
N LEU A 112 12.16 -8.31 -2.11
CA LEU A 112 11.13 -7.29 -1.97
C LEU A 112 11.39 -6.08 -2.86
N GLY A 113 12.42 -6.14 -3.69
CA GLY A 113 12.69 -5.04 -4.61
C GLY A 113 13.69 -4.01 -4.13
N PHE A 114 14.34 -4.25 -2.99
CA PHE A 114 15.37 -3.32 -2.52
C PHE A 114 16.65 -3.55 -3.29
N GLU A 115 17.38 -2.48 -3.56
CA GLU A 115 18.57 -2.54 -4.36
C GLU A 115 19.69 -3.31 -3.67
N ASN A 116 19.79 -3.18 -2.38
CA ASN A 116 20.79 -3.89 -1.61
C ASN A 116 20.32 -4.05 -0.16
N VAL A 117 21.05 -4.88 0.60
CA VAL A 117 20.64 -5.19 1.96
C VAL A 117 20.77 -3.97 2.89
N ASN A 118 21.68 -3.07 2.59
CA ASN A 118 21.82 -1.88 3.44
C ASN A 118 20.64 -0.93 3.30
N SER A 119 20.13 -0.75 2.08
CA SER A 119 18.96 0.07 1.87
C SER A 119 17.75 -0.53 2.59
N PHE A 120 17.59 -1.83 2.51
CA PHE A 120 16.52 -2.53 3.20
C PHE A 120 16.64 -2.35 4.70
N GLY A 121 17.83 -2.58 5.23
CA GLY A 121 18.07 -2.49 6.67
C GLY A 121 17.80 -1.11 7.24
N ARG A 122 18.25 -0.07 6.53
CA ARG A 122 18.02 1.31 6.98
C ARG A 122 16.53 1.66 6.99
N LEU A 123 15.82 1.29 5.94
CA LEU A 123 14.40 1.58 5.85
C LEU A 123 13.61 0.81 6.90
N PHE A 124 13.93 -0.46 7.07
CA PHE A 124 13.27 -1.30 8.07
C PHE A 124 13.47 -0.73 9.47
N ARG A 125 14.72 -0.37 9.81
CA ARG A 125 15.02 0.18 11.12
C ARG A 125 14.32 1.51 11.35
N ARG A 126 14.23 2.35 10.32
CA ARG A 126 13.54 3.63 10.44
C ARG A 126 12.08 3.44 10.80
N HIS A 127 11.43 2.43 10.23
CA HIS A 127 10.01 2.21 10.44
C HIS A 127 9.72 1.32 11.64
N GLN A 128 10.58 0.36 11.95
CA GLN A 128 10.33 -0.59 13.03
C GLN A 128 11.07 -0.25 14.32
N GLY A 129 12.05 0.63 14.24
CA GLY A 129 12.86 0.99 15.42
C GLY A 129 14.02 0.05 15.71
N ILE A 130 14.07 -1.12 15.10
CA ILE A 130 15.16 -2.07 15.26
C ILE A 130 15.52 -2.67 13.91
N THR A 131 16.71 -3.27 13.83
CA THR A 131 17.18 -3.88 12.59
C THR A 131 16.38 -5.14 12.25
N PRO A 132 16.36 -5.55 10.98
CA PRO A 132 15.70 -6.81 10.62
C PRO A 132 16.23 -8.00 11.39
N GLN A 133 17.55 -8.04 11.60
CA GLN A 133 18.16 -9.14 12.33
C GLN A 133 17.65 -9.19 13.77
N ASN A 134 17.60 -8.04 14.44
CA ASN A 134 17.09 -7.96 15.81
C ASN A 134 15.61 -8.26 15.86
N PHE A 135 14.85 -7.83 14.86
CA PHE A 135 13.43 -8.12 14.80
C PHE A 135 13.21 -9.63 14.75
N ARG A 136 13.97 -10.33 13.91
CA ARG A 136 13.88 -11.79 13.80
C ARG A 136 14.23 -12.46 15.14
N ARG A 137 15.32 -12.00 15.75
CA ARG A 137 15.78 -12.61 16.99
C ARG A 137 14.76 -12.44 18.12
N LEU A 138 14.21 -11.24 18.25
CA LEU A 138 13.23 -10.97 19.29
C LEU A 138 11.91 -11.70 19.05
N SER A 139 11.54 -11.86 17.80
CA SER A 139 10.31 -12.57 17.45
C SER A 139 10.43 -14.07 17.77
N ALA A 140 11.63 -14.62 17.69
CA ALA A 140 11.83 -16.03 17.96
C ALA A 140 11.76 -16.38 19.45
N VAL A 141 11.85 -15.38 20.31
CA VAL A 141 11.83 -15.60 21.74
C VAL A 141 10.43 -15.67 22.30
N SER A 142 9.46 -15.14 21.61
CA SER A 142 8.07 -15.14 22.13
C SER A 142 7.22 -16.37 21.76
#